data_748eb1cfee4d820f0ad0f4f149957bec
#
_entry.id   748eb1cfee4d820f0ad0f4f149957bec
#
_cell.length_a   1.000
_cell.length_b   1.000
_cell.length_c   1.000
_cell.angle_alpha   90.00
_cell.angle_beta   90.00
_cell.angle_gamma   90.00
#
_symmetry.space_group_name_H-M   'P 1'
#
loop_
_entity.id
_entity.type
_entity.pdbx_description
1 polymer ?
#
loop_
_entity_poly.entity_id
_entity_poly.type
_entity_poly.pdbx_seq_one_letter_code
_entity_poly.pdbx_strand_id
1 'polypeptide(L)'
;EKKIIFENNFEILDLNKKPRQINLTISPVFDENNDNSGVVLSFEDLSGINKVKSTFKKYVSENIVDELLKNENSLELGGKEEDVCVLFADIRGFTSLSEKMDPPKVVYVLNNYFQSMIDVIFKYSGTLDKIIGDELMVLYGVPIRAENDCQNAVDSAISMLDSLRDFNKKMNNEGLPQLNIGIGINFGKVVSGNIGSRQQMNYTVIGDNVNLAARLCSSAKGGEISISKSVYEKLETK
;
A
#
# COMPACT_ATOMS: atom_id res chain seq x y z
N GLU A 1 8.49 -38.27 23.44
CA GLU A 1 7.84 -37.10 24.04
C GLU A 1 6.40 -36.98 23.59
N LYS A 2 5.45 -36.82 24.55
CA LYS A 2 4.01 -36.69 24.31
C LYS A 2 3.66 -35.27 23.81
N LYS A 3 4.32 -34.79 22.76
CA LYS A 3 4.18 -33.40 22.32
C LYS A 3 3.49 -33.33 20.97
N ILE A 4 2.44 -32.48 20.87
CA ILE A 4 1.83 -32.10 19.61
C ILE A 4 2.78 -31.10 18.92
N ILE A 5 3.07 -31.30 17.66
CA ILE A 5 3.91 -30.42 16.83
C ILE A 5 3.01 -29.67 15.88
N PHE A 6 3.18 -28.36 15.80
CA PHE A 6 2.49 -27.47 14.86
C PHE A 6 3.51 -26.83 13.95
N GLU A 7 3.34 -26.98 12.65
CA GLU A 7 4.11 -26.31 11.62
C GLU A 7 3.18 -25.45 10.79
N ASN A 8 3.36 -24.14 10.84
CA ASN A 8 2.55 -23.17 10.12
C ASN A 8 3.20 -22.78 8.81
N ASN A 9 2.40 -22.57 7.77
CA ASN A 9 2.84 -22.16 6.42
C ASN A 9 3.91 -23.11 5.83
N PHE A 10 3.78 -24.40 6.08
CA PHE A 10 4.68 -25.40 5.52
C PHE A 10 4.40 -25.59 4.01
N GLU A 11 5.43 -25.53 3.18
CA GLU A 11 5.28 -25.71 1.74
C GLU A 11 5.45 -27.19 1.37
N ILE A 12 4.45 -27.74 0.68
CA ILE A 12 4.48 -29.06 0.07
C ILE A 12 4.24 -28.96 -1.43
N LEU A 13 4.67 -29.98 -2.17
CA LEU A 13 4.30 -30.15 -3.57
C LEU A 13 3.09 -31.08 -3.67
N ASP A 14 2.05 -30.68 -4.40
CA ASP A 14 0.93 -31.55 -4.73
C ASP A 14 1.36 -32.59 -5.78
N LEU A 15 0.44 -33.53 -6.12
CA LEU A 15 0.69 -34.59 -7.11
C LEU A 15 1.08 -34.04 -8.51
N ASN A 16 0.73 -32.79 -8.82
CA ASN A 16 1.07 -32.11 -10.05
C ASN A 16 2.36 -31.26 -9.91
N LYS A 17 3.12 -31.44 -8.83
CA LYS A 17 4.33 -30.66 -8.49
C LYS A 17 4.07 -29.16 -8.31
N LYS A 18 2.83 -28.76 -7.95
CA LYS A 18 2.51 -27.38 -7.61
C LYS A 18 2.73 -27.15 -6.13
N PRO A 19 3.36 -26.02 -5.75
CA PRO A 19 3.53 -25.68 -4.34
C PRO A 19 2.17 -25.40 -3.68
N ARG A 20 1.98 -25.97 -2.50
CA ARG A 20 0.83 -25.76 -1.62
C ARG A 20 1.33 -25.34 -0.25
N GLN A 21 0.70 -24.34 0.30
CA GLN A 21 0.96 -23.93 1.68
C GLN A 21 -0.08 -24.55 2.59
N ILE A 22 0.39 -25.26 3.62
CA ILE A 22 -0.44 -25.96 4.57
C ILE A 22 -0.05 -25.61 6.00
N ASN A 23 -1.01 -25.71 6.92
CA ASN A 23 -0.71 -25.92 8.32
C ASN A 23 -0.67 -27.42 8.57
N LEU A 24 0.38 -27.90 9.23
CA LEU A 24 0.55 -29.30 9.59
C LEU A 24 0.49 -29.45 11.12
N THR A 25 -0.40 -30.29 11.59
CA THR A 25 -0.45 -30.71 13.00
C THR A 25 -0.10 -32.19 13.08
N ILE A 26 0.86 -32.52 13.92
CA ILE A 26 1.32 -33.89 14.19
C ILE A 26 0.95 -34.24 15.62
N SER A 27 0.05 -35.18 15.82
CA SER A 27 -0.43 -35.59 17.14
C SER A 27 -0.12 -37.07 17.39
N PRO A 28 0.60 -37.44 18.45
CA PRO A 28 0.81 -38.84 18.80
C PRO A 28 -0.49 -39.48 19.27
N VAL A 29 -0.68 -40.74 18.93
CA VAL A 29 -1.79 -41.59 19.39
C VAL A 29 -1.26 -42.61 20.35
N PHE A 30 -1.91 -42.77 21.51
CA PHE A 30 -1.51 -43.70 22.55
C PHE A 30 -2.58 -44.81 22.69
N ASP A 31 -2.14 -46.01 22.98
CA ASP A 31 -3.01 -47.14 23.32
C ASP A 31 -3.48 -47.10 24.79
N GLU A 32 -4.26 -48.12 25.20
CA GLU A 32 -4.78 -48.24 26.56
C GLU A 32 -3.67 -48.36 27.62
N ASN A 33 -2.47 -48.81 27.23
CA ASN A 33 -1.29 -48.93 28.11
C ASN A 33 -0.47 -47.66 28.12
N ASN A 34 -0.92 -46.59 27.39
CA ASN A 34 -0.22 -45.32 27.24
C ASN A 34 1.11 -45.43 26.45
N ASP A 35 1.23 -46.49 25.61
CA ASP A 35 2.30 -46.64 24.64
C ASP A 35 1.94 -45.98 23.33
N ASN A 36 2.95 -45.42 22.63
CA ASN A 36 2.73 -44.74 21.36
C ASN A 36 2.34 -45.78 20.28
N SER A 37 1.10 -45.79 19.86
CA SER A 37 0.53 -46.69 18.86
C SER A 37 0.52 -46.10 17.45
N GLY A 38 0.80 -44.79 17.29
CA GLY A 38 0.77 -44.15 16.00
C GLY A 38 0.85 -42.62 16.06
N VAL A 39 0.66 -42.01 14.88
CA VAL A 39 0.67 -40.57 14.72
C VAL A 39 -0.49 -40.15 13.79
N VAL A 40 -1.24 -39.15 14.19
CA VAL A 40 -2.25 -38.48 13.33
C VAL A 40 -1.58 -37.24 12.72
N LEU A 41 -1.67 -37.16 11.37
CA LEU A 41 -1.28 -35.97 10.61
C LEU A 41 -2.56 -35.28 10.16
N SER A 42 -2.71 -34.02 10.55
CA SER A 42 -3.80 -33.16 10.10
C SER A 42 -3.23 -32.05 9.20
N PHE A 43 -3.84 -31.87 8.05
CA PHE A 43 -3.43 -30.88 7.06
C PHE A 43 -4.55 -29.89 6.84
N GLU A 44 -4.23 -28.60 6.92
CA GLU A 44 -5.12 -27.51 6.50
C GLU A 44 -4.52 -26.83 5.27
N ASP A 45 -5.19 -26.94 4.11
CA ASP A 45 -4.72 -26.27 2.86
C ASP A 45 -5.06 -24.78 2.90
N LEU A 46 -4.04 -23.96 3.00
CA LEU A 46 -4.13 -22.50 3.01
C LEU A 46 -4.11 -21.86 1.62
N SER A 47 -3.94 -22.64 0.54
CA SER A 47 -3.76 -22.12 -0.82
C SER A 47 -4.92 -21.24 -1.27
N GLY A 48 -6.14 -21.60 -0.93
CA GLY A 48 -7.35 -20.82 -1.24
C GLY A 48 -7.37 -19.47 -0.53
N ILE A 49 -7.14 -19.48 0.78
CA ILE A 49 -7.12 -18.27 1.62
C ILE A 49 -5.97 -17.36 1.19
N ASN A 50 -4.78 -17.89 0.97
CA ASN A 50 -3.62 -17.13 0.54
C ASN A 50 -3.81 -16.51 -0.85
N LYS A 51 -4.50 -17.21 -1.77
CA LYS A 51 -4.86 -16.65 -3.08
C LYS A 51 -5.83 -15.47 -2.95
N VAL A 52 -6.86 -15.59 -2.11
CA VAL A 52 -7.79 -14.48 -1.84
C VAL A 52 -7.03 -13.31 -1.20
N LYS A 53 -6.22 -13.56 -0.17
CA LYS A 53 -5.41 -12.54 0.51
C LYS A 53 -4.46 -11.83 -0.47
N SER A 54 -3.73 -12.57 -1.30
CA SER A 54 -2.81 -12.01 -2.29
C SER A 54 -3.52 -11.21 -3.40
N THR A 55 -4.73 -11.65 -3.77
CA THR A 55 -5.55 -10.91 -4.72
C THR A 55 -6.05 -9.61 -4.08
N PHE A 56 -6.52 -9.66 -2.83
CA PHE A 56 -7.01 -8.49 -2.10
C PHE A 56 -5.92 -7.43 -1.90
N LYS A 57 -4.66 -7.85 -1.61
CA LYS A 57 -3.48 -6.96 -1.53
C LYS A 57 -3.18 -6.19 -2.83
N LYS A 58 -3.74 -6.60 -3.98
CA LYS A 58 -3.60 -5.85 -5.24
C LYS A 58 -4.60 -4.69 -5.37
N TYR A 59 -5.67 -4.71 -4.60
CA TYR A 59 -6.73 -3.68 -4.63
C TYR A 59 -6.70 -2.78 -3.39
N VAL A 60 -6.09 -3.25 -2.32
CA VAL A 60 -5.96 -2.53 -1.05
C VAL A 60 -4.51 -2.57 -0.62
N SER A 61 -3.99 -1.45 -0.15
CA SER A 61 -2.61 -1.36 0.37
C SER A 61 -2.33 -2.48 1.39
N GLU A 62 -1.15 -3.10 1.30
CA GLU A 62 -0.74 -4.20 2.18
C GLU A 62 -0.82 -3.82 3.65
N ASN A 63 -0.41 -2.61 4.00
CA ASN A 63 -0.48 -2.08 5.37
C ASN A 63 -1.91 -2.06 5.91
N ILE A 64 -2.89 -1.70 5.05
CA ILE A 64 -4.31 -1.70 5.43
C ILE A 64 -4.83 -3.11 5.60
N VAL A 65 -4.48 -4.03 4.69
CA VAL A 65 -4.89 -5.45 4.78
C VAL A 65 -4.37 -6.08 6.07
N ASP A 66 -3.10 -5.83 6.40
CA ASP A 66 -2.48 -6.41 7.59
C ASP A 66 -3.08 -5.83 8.89
N GLU A 67 -3.46 -4.54 8.91
CA GLU A 67 -4.16 -3.94 10.06
C GLU A 67 -5.58 -4.52 10.21
N LEU A 68 -6.33 -4.66 9.12
CA LEU A 68 -7.68 -5.26 9.12
C LEU A 68 -7.68 -6.72 9.59
N LEU A 69 -6.60 -7.47 9.32
CA LEU A 69 -6.49 -8.87 9.73
C LEU A 69 -6.01 -9.07 11.18
N LYS A 70 -5.41 -8.04 11.79
CA LYS A 70 -4.93 -8.12 13.19
C LYS A 70 -6.03 -7.95 14.23
N ASN A 71 -7.06 -7.20 13.92
CA ASN A 71 -8.12 -6.82 14.85
C ASN A 71 -9.51 -7.12 14.27
N GLU A 72 -10.28 -8.00 14.90
CA GLU A 72 -11.67 -8.29 14.46
C GLU A 72 -12.57 -7.04 14.45
N ASN A 73 -12.34 -6.09 15.36
CA ASN A 73 -13.08 -4.82 15.44
C ASN A 73 -12.62 -3.76 14.43
N SER A 74 -11.56 -4.01 13.67
CA SER A 74 -11.04 -3.05 12.68
C SER A 74 -11.92 -2.90 11.44
N LEU A 75 -12.98 -3.69 11.32
CA LEU A 75 -14.00 -3.59 10.27
C LEU A 75 -15.22 -2.73 10.68
N GLU A 76 -15.24 -2.15 11.87
CA GLU A 76 -16.32 -1.25 12.27
C GLU A 76 -16.16 0.14 11.61
N LEU A 77 -17.32 0.74 11.27
CA LEU A 77 -17.35 2.13 10.82
C LEU A 77 -16.91 3.05 11.97
N GLY A 78 -16.02 3.96 11.68
CA GLY A 78 -15.53 4.91 12.67
C GLY A 78 -14.17 5.46 12.30
N GLY A 79 -13.69 6.40 13.10
CA GLY A 79 -12.38 6.99 12.90
C GLY A 79 -11.84 7.56 14.19
N LYS A 80 -10.52 7.73 14.24
CA LYS A 80 -9.79 8.36 15.34
C LYS A 80 -9.02 9.58 14.84
N GLU A 81 -8.89 10.59 15.70
CA GLU A 81 -8.06 11.75 15.39
C GLU A 81 -6.57 11.36 15.51
N GLU A 82 -5.81 11.58 14.46
CA GLU A 82 -4.39 11.28 14.40
C GLU A 82 -3.63 12.35 13.63
N ASP A 83 -2.34 12.50 13.98
CA ASP A 83 -1.42 13.35 13.23
C ASP A 83 -0.84 12.54 12.08
N VAL A 84 -1.09 12.97 10.84
CA VAL A 84 -0.73 12.26 9.60
C VAL A 84 -0.03 13.21 8.65
N CYS A 85 1.00 12.70 7.96
CA CYS A 85 1.58 13.40 6.83
C CYS A 85 0.90 12.90 5.55
N VAL A 86 0.25 13.81 4.83
CA VAL A 86 -0.51 13.53 3.61
C VAL A 86 0.26 14.08 2.42
N LEU A 87 0.47 13.22 1.42
CA LEU A 87 1.12 13.58 0.16
C LEU A 87 0.15 13.37 -1.00
N PHE A 88 0.04 14.38 -1.85
CA PHE A 88 -0.59 14.27 -3.17
C PHE A 88 0.46 14.46 -4.26
N ALA A 89 0.36 13.66 -5.32
CA ALA A 89 1.19 13.77 -6.51
C ALA A 89 0.32 13.65 -7.77
N ASP A 90 0.36 14.63 -8.65
CA ASP A 90 -0.54 14.74 -9.81
C ASP A 90 0.23 15.07 -11.09
N ILE A 91 -0.18 14.47 -12.21
CA ILE A 91 0.49 14.65 -13.51
C ILE A 91 0.02 15.97 -14.15
N ARG A 92 0.96 16.82 -14.42
CA ARG A 92 0.65 18.14 -15.01
C ARG A 92 0.19 18.02 -16.47
N GLY A 93 -1.02 18.56 -16.72
CA GLY A 93 -1.60 18.59 -18.06
C GLY A 93 -2.03 17.25 -18.63
N PHE A 94 -2.23 16.24 -17.78
CA PHE A 94 -2.56 14.87 -18.21
C PHE A 94 -3.86 14.80 -19.01
N THR A 95 -4.90 15.55 -18.65
CA THR A 95 -6.17 15.60 -19.40
C THR A 95 -5.93 15.93 -20.88
N SER A 96 -5.21 17.01 -21.15
CA SER A 96 -4.90 17.42 -22.53
C SER A 96 -3.94 16.46 -23.24
N LEU A 97 -3.11 15.73 -22.50
CA LEU A 97 -2.21 14.71 -23.03
C LEU A 97 -3.00 13.46 -23.43
N SER A 98 -3.86 12.98 -22.55
CA SER A 98 -4.65 11.76 -22.75
C SER A 98 -5.66 11.89 -23.90
N GLU A 99 -6.24 13.09 -24.11
CA GLU A 99 -7.14 13.35 -25.24
C GLU A 99 -6.46 13.18 -26.62
N LYS A 100 -5.14 13.32 -26.69
CA LYS A 100 -4.34 13.19 -27.92
C LYS A 100 -3.75 11.80 -28.14
N MET A 101 -3.96 10.88 -27.21
CA MET A 101 -3.39 9.55 -27.24
C MET A 101 -4.47 8.48 -27.48
N ASP A 102 -4.07 7.38 -28.11
CA ASP A 102 -4.91 6.18 -28.19
C ASP A 102 -5.18 5.62 -26.76
N PRO A 103 -6.44 5.27 -26.42
CA PRO A 103 -6.78 4.79 -25.08
C PRO A 103 -5.89 3.66 -24.56
N PRO A 104 -5.48 2.63 -25.32
CA PRO A 104 -4.56 1.61 -24.84
C PRO A 104 -3.20 2.17 -24.45
N LYS A 105 -2.69 3.19 -25.15
CA LYS A 105 -1.42 3.85 -24.81
C LYS A 105 -1.54 4.68 -23.53
N VAL A 106 -2.67 5.34 -23.30
CA VAL A 106 -2.95 6.06 -22.04
C VAL A 106 -2.84 5.08 -20.86
N VAL A 107 -3.54 3.94 -20.93
CA VAL A 107 -3.50 2.90 -19.89
C VAL A 107 -2.09 2.36 -19.69
N TYR A 108 -1.35 2.13 -20.78
CA TYR A 108 0.04 1.65 -20.70
C TYR A 108 0.95 2.65 -19.97
N VAL A 109 0.87 3.93 -20.34
CA VAL A 109 1.66 5.00 -19.72
C VAL A 109 1.32 5.14 -18.24
N LEU A 110 0.02 5.21 -17.89
CA LEU A 110 -0.44 5.30 -16.50
C LEU A 110 0.00 4.12 -15.66
N ASN A 111 -0.15 2.89 -16.15
CA ASN A 111 0.23 1.71 -15.39
C ASN A 111 1.74 1.66 -15.10
N ASN A 112 2.59 2.03 -16.08
CA ASN A 112 4.03 2.12 -15.86
C ASN A 112 4.39 3.26 -14.90
N TYR A 113 3.71 4.41 -15.00
CA TYR A 113 3.88 5.53 -14.08
C TYR A 113 3.51 5.13 -12.66
N PHE A 114 2.31 4.60 -12.44
CA PHE A 114 1.86 4.16 -11.12
C PHE A 114 2.80 3.11 -10.52
N GLN A 115 3.24 2.12 -11.30
CA GLN A 115 4.20 1.13 -10.81
C GLN A 115 5.46 1.81 -10.28
N SER A 116 6.07 2.72 -11.07
CA SER A 116 7.29 3.42 -10.68
C SER A 116 7.12 4.29 -9.43
N MET A 117 5.97 4.95 -9.29
CA MET A 117 5.69 5.82 -8.15
C MET A 117 5.34 5.02 -6.90
N ILE A 118 4.52 3.97 -7.03
CA ILE A 118 4.09 3.13 -5.91
C ILE A 118 5.26 2.35 -5.31
N ASP A 119 6.20 1.89 -6.13
CA ASP A 119 7.42 1.23 -5.65
C ASP A 119 8.25 2.17 -4.75
N VAL A 120 8.34 3.45 -5.12
CA VAL A 120 8.99 4.47 -4.29
C VAL A 120 8.21 4.71 -3.00
N ILE A 121 6.88 4.89 -3.08
CA ILE A 121 6.03 5.13 -1.91
C ILE A 121 6.22 4.02 -0.87
N PHE A 122 6.18 2.77 -1.28
CA PHE A 122 6.32 1.62 -0.37
C PHE A 122 7.73 1.51 0.21
N LYS A 123 8.77 1.85 -0.56
CA LYS A 123 10.16 1.90 -0.08
C LYS A 123 10.33 2.85 1.11
N TYR A 124 9.56 3.94 1.16
CA TYR A 124 9.58 4.92 2.25
C TYR A 124 8.43 4.74 3.26
N SER A 125 7.89 3.53 3.36
CA SER A 125 6.82 3.17 4.31
C SER A 125 5.53 3.98 4.15
N GLY A 126 5.29 4.55 2.97
CA GLY A 126 4.04 5.22 2.64
C GLY A 126 2.91 4.21 2.41
N THR A 127 1.70 4.61 2.75
CA THR A 127 0.47 3.87 2.46
C THR A 127 -0.25 4.56 1.30
N LEU A 128 -0.39 3.86 0.18
CA LEU A 128 -1.24 4.35 -0.91
C LEU A 128 -2.69 4.30 -0.45
N ASP A 129 -3.33 5.47 -0.31
CA ASP A 129 -4.73 5.57 0.07
C ASP A 129 -5.63 5.31 -1.14
N LYS A 130 -5.44 6.07 -2.20
CA LYS A 130 -6.17 5.88 -3.46
C LYS A 130 -5.47 6.53 -4.67
N ILE A 131 -5.89 6.08 -5.84
CA ILE A 131 -5.59 6.69 -7.13
C ILE A 131 -6.86 7.44 -7.59
N ILE A 132 -6.73 8.74 -7.90
CA ILE A 132 -7.83 9.60 -8.31
C ILE A 132 -7.53 10.11 -9.73
N GLY A 133 -7.96 9.36 -10.75
CA GLY A 133 -7.55 9.65 -12.12
C GLY A 133 -6.05 9.42 -12.31
N ASP A 134 -5.29 10.48 -12.48
CA ASP A 134 -3.83 10.48 -12.58
C ASP A 134 -3.13 10.95 -11.30
N GLU A 135 -3.89 11.31 -10.25
CA GLU A 135 -3.39 11.75 -8.96
C GLU A 135 -3.24 10.59 -7.99
N LEU A 136 -2.17 10.59 -7.22
CA LEU A 136 -1.90 9.67 -6.11
C LEU A 136 -2.12 10.38 -4.78
N MET A 137 -2.90 9.77 -3.89
CA MET A 137 -3.01 10.16 -2.49
C MET A 137 -2.28 9.15 -1.61
N VAL A 138 -1.34 9.63 -0.83
CA VAL A 138 -0.44 8.80 0.00
C VAL A 138 -0.44 9.30 1.43
N LEU A 139 -0.43 8.38 2.37
CA LEU A 139 -0.44 8.64 3.81
C LEU A 139 0.85 8.12 4.45
N TYR A 140 1.41 8.89 5.38
CA TYR A 140 2.51 8.49 6.24
C TYR A 140 2.08 8.68 7.69
N GLY A 141 2.24 7.63 8.51
CA GLY A 141 1.81 7.60 9.91
C GLY A 141 0.50 6.85 10.16
N VAL A 142 -0.18 6.37 9.11
CA VAL A 142 -1.37 5.51 9.22
C VAL A 142 -1.42 4.50 8.08
N PRO A 143 -1.96 3.28 8.30
CA PRO A 143 -2.38 2.72 9.59
C PRO A 143 -1.19 2.38 10.50
N ILE A 144 0.03 2.33 9.94
CA ILE A 144 1.26 2.02 10.65
C ILE A 144 2.09 3.31 10.75
N ARG A 145 2.53 3.64 11.97
CA ARG A 145 3.40 4.78 12.22
C ARG A 145 4.86 4.35 12.12
N ALA A 146 5.66 5.12 11.36
CA ALA A 146 7.11 5.03 11.36
C ALA A 146 7.73 6.09 12.31
N GLU A 147 9.04 6.03 12.52
CA GLU A 147 9.73 6.95 13.42
C GLU A 147 9.71 8.40 12.90
N ASN A 148 9.83 8.58 11.56
CA ASN A 148 9.99 9.87 10.89
C ASN A 148 9.06 10.03 9.68
N ASP A 149 7.74 9.99 9.89
CA ASP A 149 6.73 10.01 8.84
C ASP A 149 6.85 11.21 7.88
N CYS A 150 7.12 12.41 8.41
CA CYS A 150 7.28 13.62 7.58
C CYS A 150 8.56 13.58 6.74
N GLN A 151 9.67 13.09 7.30
CA GLN A 151 10.91 12.92 6.55
C GLN A 151 10.73 11.89 5.45
N ASN A 152 10.13 10.75 5.76
CA ASN A 152 9.81 9.70 4.79
C ASN A 152 8.95 10.22 3.63
N ALA A 153 7.96 11.08 3.91
CA ALA A 153 7.12 11.70 2.90
C ALA A 153 7.93 12.59 1.93
N VAL A 154 8.84 13.41 2.48
CA VAL A 154 9.67 14.30 1.67
C VAL A 154 10.71 13.52 0.87
N ASP A 155 11.40 12.55 1.48
CA ASP A 155 12.38 11.70 0.81
C ASP A 155 11.73 10.84 -0.29
N SER A 156 10.51 10.37 -0.05
CA SER A 156 9.69 9.71 -1.06
C SER A 156 9.41 10.65 -2.23
N ALA A 157 8.97 11.89 -1.97
CA ALA A 157 8.66 12.86 -3.01
C ALA A 157 9.90 13.19 -3.88
N ILE A 158 11.07 13.36 -3.27
CA ILE A 158 12.34 13.56 -3.99
C ILE A 158 12.65 12.35 -4.87
N SER A 159 12.57 11.14 -4.29
CA SER A 159 12.81 9.89 -5.02
C SER A 159 11.80 9.63 -6.12
N MET A 160 10.52 10.08 -5.97
CA MET A 160 9.52 10.03 -7.03
C MET A 160 9.93 10.89 -8.24
N LEU A 161 10.46 12.09 -8.01
CA LEU A 161 10.95 12.94 -9.11
C LEU A 161 12.17 12.31 -9.81
N ASP A 162 13.05 11.65 -9.07
CA ASP A 162 14.19 10.93 -9.66
C ASP A 162 13.73 9.70 -10.46
N SER A 163 12.82 8.91 -9.92
CA SER A 163 12.20 7.76 -10.62
C SER A 163 11.46 8.20 -11.88
N LEU A 164 10.79 9.37 -11.84
CA LEU A 164 10.10 9.95 -12.99
C LEU A 164 11.09 10.29 -14.13
N ARG A 165 12.31 10.71 -13.82
CA ARG A 165 13.34 10.97 -14.85
C ARG A 165 13.70 9.69 -15.61
N ASP A 166 13.84 8.58 -14.91
CA ASP A 166 14.14 7.29 -15.55
C ASP A 166 12.94 6.74 -16.31
N PHE A 167 11.74 6.88 -15.76
CA PHE A 167 10.48 6.62 -16.47
C PHE A 167 10.41 7.42 -17.79
N ASN A 168 10.67 8.73 -17.76
CA ASN A 168 10.63 9.59 -18.93
C ASN A 168 11.66 9.20 -20.01
N LYS A 169 12.87 8.78 -19.62
CA LYS A 169 13.84 8.22 -20.57
C LYS A 169 13.29 6.98 -21.27
N LYS A 170 12.66 6.06 -20.52
CA LYS A 170 12.02 4.87 -21.09
C LYS A 170 10.91 5.24 -22.05
N MET A 171 9.99 6.12 -21.65
CA MET A 171 8.87 6.57 -22.50
C MET A 171 9.36 7.24 -23.78
N ASN A 172 10.39 8.09 -23.70
CA ASN A 172 10.97 8.73 -24.85
C ASN A 172 11.57 7.72 -25.87
N ASN A 173 12.24 6.66 -25.38
CA ASN A 173 12.77 5.60 -26.23
C ASN A 173 11.67 4.79 -26.95
N GLU A 174 10.48 4.74 -26.37
CA GLU A 174 9.30 4.09 -26.92
C GLU A 174 8.43 5.04 -27.80
N GLY A 175 8.86 6.28 -27.99
CA GLY A 175 8.10 7.31 -28.73
C GLY A 175 6.81 7.75 -28.03
N LEU A 176 6.78 7.61 -26.69
CA LEU A 176 5.67 7.99 -25.83
C LEU A 176 5.96 9.33 -25.12
N PRO A 177 4.93 10.06 -24.69
CA PRO A 177 5.11 11.36 -24.06
C PRO A 177 5.80 11.25 -22.70
N GLN A 178 6.58 12.28 -22.38
CA GLN A 178 7.17 12.48 -21.06
C GLN A 178 6.13 13.11 -20.11
N LEU A 179 6.18 12.73 -18.85
CA LEU A 179 5.30 13.24 -17.81
C LEU A 179 6.05 14.20 -16.89
N ASN A 180 5.32 15.15 -16.32
CA ASN A 180 5.78 16.00 -15.22
C ASN A 180 4.76 15.92 -14.10
N ILE A 181 5.23 15.78 -12.86
CA ILE A 181 4.36 15.76 -11.68
C ILE A 181 4.62 16.97 -10.78
N GLY A 182 3.57 17.45 -10.13
CA GLY A 182 3.66 18.35 -8.99
C GLY A 182 3.29 17.58 -7.73
N ILE A 183 3.97 17.85 -6.62
CA ILE A 183 3.76 17.14 -5.36
C ILE A 183 3.43 18.15 -4.26
N GLY A 184 2.41 17.86 -3.45
CA GLY A 184 2.03 18.64 -2.27
C GLY A 184 2.05 17.80 -1.02
N ILE A 185 2.67 18.30 0.06
CA ILE A 185 2.80 17.57 1.33
C ILE A 185 2.35 18.46 2.48
N ASN A 186 1.46 17.95 3.32
CA ASN A 186 1.02 18.62 4.53
C ASN A 186 1.02 17.64 5.72
N PHE A 187 1.31 18.17 6.91
CA PHE A 187 1.22 17.43 8.16
C PHE A 187 0.21 18.10 9.08
N GLY A 188 -0.65 17.30 9.69
CA GLY A 188 -1.61 17.79 10.68
C GLY A 188 -2.62 16.74 11.10
N LYS A 189 -3.53 17.15 11.98
CA LYS A 189 -4.60 16.32 12.51
C LYS A 189 -5.67 16.03 11.46
N VAL A 190 -6.01 14.77 11.34
CA VAL A 190 -7.05 14.22 10.46
C VAL A 190 -7.84 13.17 11.23
N VAL A 191 -9.01 12.81 10.72
CA VAL A 191 -9.72 11.63 11.20
C VAL A 191 -9.38 10.47 10.26
N SER A 192 -8.72 9.45 10.78
CA SER A 192 -8.36 8.22 10.05
C SER A 192 -9.29 7.07 10.45
N GLY A 193 -9.69 6.23 9.52
CA GLY A 193 -10.52 5.05 9.82
C GLY A 193 -11.35 4.56 8.66
N ASN A 194 -12.31 3.66 8.96
CA ASN A 194 -13.24 3.11 7.99
C ASN A 194 -14.40 4.06 7.76
N ILE A 195 -14.42 4.70 6.61
CA ILE A 195 -15.40 5.72 6.25
C ILE A 195 -16.25 5.19 5.09
N GLY A 196 -17.58 5.30 5.22
CA GLY A 196 -18.52 4.84 4.21
C GLY A 196 -19.79 4.26 4.79
N SER A 197 -20.23 3.14 4.26
CA SER A 197 -21.40 2.39 4.71
C SER A 197 -21.03 0.96 5.12
N ARG A 198 -21.95 0.23 5.78
CA ARG A 198 -21.73 -1.19 6.11
C ARG A 198 -21.51 -2.09 4.88
N GLN A 199 -21.96 -1.64 3.70
CA GLN A 199 -21.82 -2.38 2.45
C GLN A 199 -20.55 -2.03 1.69
N GLN A 200 -20.01 -0.81 1.90
CA GLN A 200 -18.79 -0.35 1.24
C GLN A 200 -18.08 0.65 2.14
N MET A 201 -16.88 0.29 2.56
CA MET A 201 -16.01 1.10 3.40
C MET A 201 -14.68 1.33 2.70
N ASN A 202 -14.08 2.48 2.96
CA ASN A 202 -12.69 2.77 2.60
C ASN A 202 -11.95 3.14 3.88
N TYR A 203 -10.81 2.51 4.13
CA TYR A 203 -9.89 3.02 5.13
C TYR A 203 -9.20 4.23 4.53
N THR A 204 -9.42 5.39 5.10
CA THR A 204 -8.93 6.67 4.56
C THR A 204 -8.84 7.74 5.64
N VAL A 205 -8.37 8.92 5.29
CA VAL A 205 -8.33 10.09 6.16
C VAL A 205 -9.22 11.21 5.62
N ILE A 206 -9.84 11.96 6.54
CA ILE A 206 -10.64 13.15 6.22
C ILE A 206 -10.22 14.31 7.13
N GLY A 207 -10.32 15.53 6.64
CA GLY A 207 -10.07 16.76 7.39
C GLY A 207 -9.49 17.87 6.53
N ASP A 208 -9.43 19.09 7.09
CA ASP A 208 -8.91 20.26 6.38
C ASP A 208 -7.44 20.11 6.00
N ASN A 209 -6.67 19.35 6.78
CA ASN A 209 -5.27 19.08 6.49
C ASN A 209 -5.07 18.22 5.24
N VAL A 210 -6.02 17.36 4.89
CA VAL A 210 -6.03 16.62 3.62
C VAL A 210 -6.23 17.59 2.45
N ASN A 211 -7.22 18.48 2.57
CA ASN A 211 -7.52 19.49 1.55
C ASN A 211 -6.34 20.46 1.35
N LEU A 212 -5.60 20.78 2.42
CA LEU A 212 -4.41 21.63 2.31
C LEU A 212 -3.30 20.93 1.51
N ALA A 213 -3.06 19.65 1.73
CA ALA A 213 -2.09 18.86 0.93
C ALA A 213 -2.47 18.86 -0.56
N ALA A 214 -3.75 18.64 -0.89
CA ALA A 214 -4.26 18.70 -2.26
C ALA A 214 -4.06 20.09 -2.89
N ARG A 215 -4.31 21.18 -2.15
CA ARG A 215 -4.07 22.55 -2.65
C ARG A 215 -2.59 22.81 -2.88
N LEU A 216 -1.71 22.35 -2.01
CA LEU A 216 -0.25 22.45 -2.21
C LEU A 216 0.17 21.69 -3.46
N CYS A 217 -0.36 20.47 -3.69
CA CYS A 217 -0.13 19.74 -4.92
C CYS A 217 -0.60 20.52 -6.15
N SER A 218 -1.84 21.03 -6.15
CA SER A 218 -2.40 21.80 -7.27
C SER A 218 -1.61 23.07 -7.58
N SER A 219 -0.96 23.70 -6.59
CA SER A 219 -0.13 24.90 -6.77
C SER A 219 1.29 24.60 -7.25
N ALA A 220 1.78 23.39 -7.05
CA ALA A 220 3.12 22.98 -7.46
C ALA A 220 3.20 22.87 -8.98
N LYS A 221 4.27 23.38 -9.58
CA LYS A 221 4.55 23.19 -11.01
C LYS A 221 5.13 21.80 -11.26
N GLY A 222 5.27 21.44 -12.54
CA GLY A 222 5.97 20.21 -12.92
C GLY A 222 7.40 20.19 -12.40
N GLY A 223 7.75 19.12 -11.65
CA GLY A 223 9.05 18.98 -11.00
C GLY A 223 9.18 19.69 -9.64
N GLU A 224 8.11 20.30 -9.12
CA GLU A 224 8.12 21.00 -7.83
C GLU A 224 7.47 20.16 -6.72
N ILE A 225 8.04 20.28 -5.51
CA ILE A 225 7.49 19.73 -4.27
C ILE A 225 7.13 20.93 -3.37
N SER A 226 5.83 21.09 -3.08
CA SER A 226 5.31 22.11 -2.18
C SER A 226 5.03 21.49 -0.81
N ILE A 227 5.65 21.98 0.24
CA ILE A 227 5.43 21.50 1.61
C ILE A 227 4.84 22.59 2.49
N SER A 228 4.02 22.20 3.46
CA SER A 228 3.54 23.13 4.49
C SER A 228 4.62 23.45 5.53
N LYS A 229 4.41 24.55 6.26
CA LYS A 229 5.28 24.91 7.39
C LYS A 229 5.35 23.80 8.44
N SER A 230 4.23 23.13 8.71
CA SER A 230 4.16 22.02 9.68
C SER A 230 5.01 20.82 9.27
N VAL A 231 5.13 20.52 7.97
CA VAL A 231 6.07 19.50 7.46
C VAL A 231 7.50 19.99 7.67
N TYR A 232 7.82 21.22 7.22
CA TYR A 232 9.18 21.77 7.31
C TYR A 232 9.73 21.76 8.75
N GLU A 233 8.89 22.07 9.74
CA GLU A 233 9.27 22.06 11.16
C GLU A 233 9.56 20.66 11.71
N LYS A 234 9.07 19.62 11.05
CA LYS A 234 9.27 18.20 11.42
C LYS A 234 10.47 17.55 10.72
N LEU A 235 11.07 18.20 9.73
CA LEU A 235 12.21 17.64 9.04
C LEU A 235 13.47 17.66 9.92
N GLU A 236 14.17 16.53 9.91
CA GLU A 236 15.50 16.40 10.57
C GLU A 236 16.60 17.05 9.76
N THR A 237 16.51 16.90 8.42
CA THR A 237 17.44 17.50 7.48
C THR A 237 16.71 18.60 6.70
N LYS A 238 17.15 19.85 6.84
CA LYS A 238 16.53 21.03 6.21
C LYS A 238 17.34 21.51 5.04
#